data_47df82e454371fdb1e61c7c504f4405b
#
_entry.id   47df82e454371fdb1e61c7c504f4405b
#
_cell.length_a   1.000
_cell.length_b   1.000
_cell.length_c   1.000
_cell.angle_alpha   90.00
_cell.angle_beta   90.00
_cell.angle_gamma   90.00
#
_symmetry.space_group_name_H-M   'P 1'
#
loop_
_entity.id
_entity.type
_entity.pdbx_description
1 polymer ?
#
loop_
_entity_poly.entity_id
_entity_poly.type
_entity_poly.pdbx_seq_one_letter_code
_entity_poly.pdbx_strand_id
1 'polypeptide(L)'
;TACGTKDSGNADQSNSAVTMTAEAENAQEALSTYKKLMDQENEILSENTDLWEKVYMEADKGSAMLENGKNYGDFLLDTIENVKDQFSDEEYELLKTSAEKISEIENKLTELEQKYPEIVEQSMDSETSIPGDSAQAGSSEDSSVQKFPAFEGKDLDGNPVKSDELFSRNAVTVVNFWFTTCSPCVGELGDLDALNKELAGKGGALIGVNTFTLDGDEAAISEAKDVLAKKGATYQNVYFDSDGEAGKFTANIFAYPTTYVVDRSG
;
A
#
# COMPACT_ATOMS: atom_id res chain seq x y z
N THR A 1 33.50 25.81 -51.68
CA THR A 1 32.74 24.65 -51.85
C THR A 1 32.71 23.79 -50.59
N ALA A 2 31.90 24.14 -49.64
CA ALA A 2 31.80 23.36 -48.38
C ALA A 2 30.34 22.90 -48.23
N CYS A 3 30.21 21.60 -48.09
CA CYS A 3 28.98 20.91 -47.70
C CYS A 3 28.72 21.08 -46.23
N GLY A 4 27.53 21.56 -45.86
CA GLY A 4 27.03 21.55 -44.50
C GLY A 4 26.00 20.43 -44.34
N THR A 5 26.31 19.46 -43.54
CA THR A 5 25.39 18.42 -43.10
C THR A 5 24.58 18.91 -41.92
N LYS A 6 23.27 18.87 -42.05
CA LYS A 6 22.32 19.09 -40.93
C LYS A 6 22.20 17.78 -40.15
N ASP A 7 22.54 17.88 -38.89
CA ASP A 7 22.33 16.85 -37.88
C ASP A 7 20.86 16.89 -37.44
N SER A 8 20.17 15.78 -37.63
CA SER A 8 18.81 15.60 -37.14
C SER A 8 18.88 14.95 -35.78
N GLY A 9 18.50 15.72 -34.76
CA GLY A 9 18.41 15.22 -33.38
C GLY A 9 17.47 14.01 -33.28
N ASN A 10 18.03 12.91 -32.87
CA ASN A 10 17.35 11.70 -32.49
C ASN A 10 16.76 11.95 -31.09
N ALA A 11 15.45 11.87 -30.97
CA ALA A 11 14.78 11.83 -29.68
C ALA A 11 15.12 10.47 -29.04
N ASP A 12 15.89 10.55 -27.99
CA ASP A 12 16.26 9.39 -27.16
C ASP A 12 15.00 8.96 -26.39
N GLN A 13 14.34 7.93 -26.89
CA GLN A 13 13.40 7.15 -26.12
C GLN A 13 14.25 6.33 -25.14
N SER A 14 14.36 6.79 -23.91
CA SER A 14 14.93 6.00 -22.83
C SER A 14 14.05 4.80 -22.53
N ASN A 15 14.26 3.76 -23.30
CA ASN A 15 13.81 2.42 -22.99
C ASN A 15 14.64 1.95 -21.80
N SER A 16 14.13 2.19 -20.58
CA SER A 16 14.71 1.62 -19.36
C SER A 16 14.51 0.12 -19.41
N ALA A 17 15.45 -0.55 -20.06
CA ALA A 17 15.57 -2.00 -19.96
C ALA A 17 15.78 -2.33 -18.48
N VAL A 18 14.85 -3.06 -17.89
CA VAL A 18 15.01 -3.68 -16.58
C VAL A 18 16.34 -4.42 -16.60
N THR A 19 17.36 -3.89 -15.89
CA THR A 19 18.65 -4.53 -15.85
C THR A 19 18.56 -5.70 -14.87
N MET A 20 18.04 -6.80 -15.36
CA MET A 20 17.99 -8.08 -14.63
C MET A 20 19.40 -8.67 -14.59
N THR A 21 20.27 -8.12 -13.75
CA THR A 21 21.60 -8.69 -13.56
C THR A 21 21.99 -8.68 -12.09
N ALA A 22 22.33 -9.85 -11.70
CA ALA A 22 23.04 -10.38 -10.56
C ALA A 22 22.14 -11.06 -9.52
N GLU A 23 22.32 -12.36 -9.42
CA GLU A 23 21.92 -13.10 -8.22
C GLU A 23 22.60 -12.43 -7.02
N ALA A 24 21.81 -12.01 -6.05
CA ALA A 24 22.33 -11.44 -4.81
C ALA A 24 23.22 -12.48 -4.14
N GLU A 25 24.47 -12.09 -3.82
CA GLU A 25 25.44 -13.00 -3.20
C GLU A 25 25.25 -13.10 -1.67
N ASN A 26 24.53 -12.12 -1.08
CA ASN A 26 24.28 -12.05 0.37
C ASN A 26 22.97 -11.29 0.66
N ALA A 27 22.48 -11.37 1.90
CA ALA A 27 21.25 -10.75 2.34
C ALA A 27 21.21 -9.21 2.18
N GLN A 28 22.35 -8.53 2.32
CA GLN A 28 22.44 -7.07 2.15
C GLN A 28 22.21 -6.65 0.68
N GLU A 29 22.77 -7.38 -0.26
CA GLU A 29 22.54 -7.16 -1.69
C GLU A 29 21.13 -7.56 -2.09
N ALA A 30 20.61 -8.64 -1.49
CA ALA A 30 19.25 -9.08 -1.67
C ALA A 30 18.26 -8.00 -1.23
N LEU A 31 18.43 -7.41 -0.05
CA LEU A 31 17.62 -6.31 0.46
C LEU A 31 17.67 -5.08 -0.45
N SER A 32 18.87 -4.70 -0.93
CA SER A 32 19.01 -3.57 -1.86
C SER A 32 18.31 -3.84 -3.20
N THR A 33 18.37 -5.08 -3.68
CA THR A 33 17.70 -5.49 -4.93
C THR A 33 16.18 -5.54 -4.72
N TYR A 34 15.74 -6.08 -3.61
CA TYR A 34 14.32 -6.14 -3.21
C TYR A 34 13.68 -4.76 -3.21
N LYS A 35 14.30 -3.78 -2.53
CA LYS A 35 13.82 -2.39 -2.51
C LYS A 35 13.74 -1.76 -3.88
N LYS A 36 14.76 -1.96 -4.73
CA LYS A 36 14.75 -1.43 -6.09
C LYS A 36 13.64 -2.04 -6.94
N LEU A 37 13.34 -3.30 -6.75
CA LEU A 37 12.24 -3.97 -7.45
C LEU A 37 10.89 -3.43 -7.01
N MET A 38 10.69 -3.22 -5.72
CA MET A 38 9.47 -2.57 -5.19
C MET A 38 9.33 -1.13 -5.70
N ASP A 39 10.41 -0.35 -5.70
CA ASP A 39 10.40 1.01 -6.27
C ASP A 39 10.02 1.01 -7.75
N GLN A 40 10.54 0.07 -8.54
CA GLN A 40 10.20 -0.07 -9.96
C GLN A 40 8.73 -0.45 -10.18
N GLU A 41 8.18 -1.34 -9.35
CA GLU A 41 6.77 -1.70 -9.40
C GLU A 41 5.88 -0.49 -9.11
N ASN A 42 6.20 0.25 -8.05
CA ASN A 42 5.50 1.48 -7.69
C ASN A 42 5.59 2.55 -8.80
N GLU A 43 6.75 2.68 -9.45
CA GLU A 43 6.92 3.58 -10.60
C GLU A 43 5.98 3.18 -11.75
N ILE A 44 5.92 1.89 -12.10
CA ILE A 44 5.03 1.38 -13.15
C ILE A 44 3.56 1.64 -12.81
N LEU A 45 3.14 1.42 -11.57
CA LEU A 45 1.77 1.64 -11.11
C LEU A 45 1.41 3.12 -11.00
N SER A 46 2.39 3.99 -10.72
CA SER A 46 2.20 5.45 -10.68
C SER A 46 2.14 6.09 -12.07
N GLU A 47 2.70 5.43 -13.08
CA GLU A 47 2.53 5.84 -14.46
C GLU A 47 1.12 5.48 -14.96
N ASN A 48 0.48 6.40 -15.71
CA ASN A 48 -0.85 6.17 -16.31
C ASN A 48 -1.95 5.79 -15.29
N THR A 49 -1.96 6.46 -14.16
CA THR A 49 -2.91 6.24 -13.04
C THR A 49 -4.37 6.14 -13.51
N ASP A 50 -4.79 6.99 -14.45
CA ASP A 50 -6.15 6.99 -15.02
C ASP A 50 -6.51 5.67 -15.74
N LEU A 51 -5.51 4.99 -16.31
CA LEU A 51 -5.71 3.69 -16.96
C LEU A 51 -5.79 2.57 -15.92
N TRP A 52 -4.89 2.59 -14.93
CA TRP A 52 -4.89 1.65 -13.82
C TRP A 52 -6.18 1.74 -13.01
N GLU A 53 -6.70 2.94 -12.77
CA GLU A 53 -7.98 3.14 -12.08
C GLU A 53 -9.12 2.38 -12.80
N LYS A 54 -9.19 2.43 -14.12
CA LYS A 54 -10.19 1.66 -14.89
C LYS A 54 -10.00 0.16 -14.72
N VAL A 55 -8.76 -0.34 -14.71
CA VAL A 55 -8.45 -1.76 -14.47
C VAL A 55 -8.94 -2.18 -13.09
N TYR A 56 -8.63 -1.39 -12.05
CA TYR A 56 -9.03 -1.69 -10.67
C TYR A 56 -10.54 -1.64 -10.46
N MET A 57 -11.24 -0.70 -11.09
CA MET A 57 -12.70 -0.62 -11.00
C MET A 57 -13.39 -1.85 -11.59
N GLU A 58 -12.79 -2.52 -12.58
CA GLU A 58 -13.32 -3.76 -13.14
C GLU A 58 -12.87 -5.00 -12.36
N ALA A 59 -11.68 -4.99 -11.78
CA ALA A 59 -11.21 -6.05 -10.89
C ALA A 59 -12.19 -6.29 -9.73
N ASP A 60 -12.80 -5.22 -9.23
CA ASP A 60 -13.77 -5.27 -8.13
C ASP A 60 -15.11 -5.93 -8.52
N LYS A 61 -15.49 -5.88 -9.80
CA LYS A 61 -16.74 -6.48 -10.30
C LYS A 61 -16.67 -7.99 -10.52
N GLY A 62 -15.48 -8.53 -10.60
CA GLY A 62 -15.26 -9.93 -10.93
C GLY A 62 -14.44 -10.67 -9.91
N SER A 63 -14.94 -11.00 -8.73
CA SER A 63 -14.35 -11.87 -7.68
C SER A 63 -13.24 -12.85 -8.15
N ALA A 64 -12.26 -12.37 -8.90
CA ALA A 64 -11.10 -13.13 -9.26
C ALA A 64 -10.17 -13.18 -8.06
N MET A 65 -10.48 -14.05 -7.12
CA MET A 65 -9.52 -14.48 -6.12
C MET A 65 -8.27 -14.93 -6.85
N LEU A 66 -7.11 -14.49 -6.39
CA LEU A 66 -5.82 -15.01 -6.81
C LEU A 66 -5.89 -16.54 -6.76
N GLU A 67 -6.01 -17.17 -7.92
CA GLU A 67 -5.94 -18.62 -7.99
C GLU A 67 -4.54 -19.05 -7.54
N ASN A 68 -4.46 -20.12 -6.77
CA ASN A 68 -3.23 -20.65 -6.21
C ASN A 68 -2.09 -20.66 -7.24
N GLY A 69 -1.06 -19.86 -7.00
CA GLY A 69 0.17 -19.83 -7.78
C GLY A 69 0.32 -18.67 -8.77
N LYS A 70 -0.65 -17.77 -8.85
CA LYS A 70 -0.53 -16.52 -9.62
C LYS A 70 -0.02 -15.40 -8.72
N ASN A 71 0.88 -14.56 -9.24
CA ASN A 71 1.33 -13.35 -8.58
C ASN A 71 0.44 -12.15 -8.94
N TYR A 72 0.71 -10.99 -8.36
CA TYR A 72 -0.07 -9.78 -8.58
C TYR A 72 -0.07 -9.32 -10.05
N GLY A 73 1.05 -9.40 -10.74
CA GLY A 73 1.13 -9.06 -12.16
C GLY A 73 0.28 -9.98 -13.03
N ASP A 74 0.22 -11.28 -12.73
CA ASP A 74 -0.64 -12.24 -13.44
C ASP A 74 -2.12 -11.92 -13.22
N PHE A 75 -2.49 -11.50 -12.00
CA PHE A 75 -3.83 -11.01 -11.70
C PHE A 75 -4.19 -9.76 -12.50
N LEU A 76 -3.26 -8.81 -12.62
CA LEU A 76 -3.46 -7.61 -13.44
C LEU A 76 -3.64 -7.96 -14.91
N LEU A 77 -2.84 -8.91 -15.44
CA LEU A 77 -2.97 -9.39 -16.84
C LEU A 77 -4.34 -9.98 -17.12
N ASP A 78 -4.84 -10.85 -16.25
CA ASP A 78 -6.16 -11.44 -16.39
C ASP A 78 -7.26 -10.36 -16.37
N THR A 79 -7.11 -9.38 -15.47
CA THR A 79 -8.06 -8.27 -15.33
C THR A 79 -8.07 -7.40 -16.59
N ILE A 80 -6.90 -7.01 -17.10
CA ILE A 80 -6.75 -6.21 -18.32
C ILE A 80 -7.38 -6.92 -19.53
N GLU A 81 -7.17 -8.23 -19.67
CA GLU A 81 -7.77 -9.01 -20.76
C GLU A 81 -9.30 -9.03 -20.66
N ASN A 82 -9.86 -9.12 -19.46
CA ASN A 82 -11.31 -9.12 -19.23
C ASN A 82 -11.97 -7.78 -19.61
N VAL A 83 -11.23 -6.68 -19.54
CA VAL A 83 -11.73 -5.32 -19.80
C VAL A 83 -11.16 -4.70 -21.08
N LYS A 84 -10.54 -5.48 -21.92
CA LYS A 84 -9.87 -5.08 -23.16
C LYS A 84 -10.70 -4.13 -24.01
N ASP A 85 -12.00 -4.37 -24.11
CA ASP A 85 -12.92 -3.56 -24.92
C ASP A 85 -13.09 -2.11 -24.41
N GLN A 86 -12.60 -1.81 -23.22
CA GLN A 86 -12.67 -0.47 -22.60
C GLN A 86 -11.45 0.41 -22.93
N PHE A 87 -10.44 -0.16 -23.59
CA PHE A 87 -9.19 0.51 -23.94
C PHE A 87 -8.99 0.56 -25.45
N SER A 88 -8.26 1.57 -25.91
CA SER A 88 -7.69 1.57 -27.24
C SER A 88 -6.60 0.50 -27.36
N ASP A 89 -6.27 0.08 -28.58
CA ASP A 89 -5.20 -0.90 -28.82
C ASP A 89 -3.86 -0.46 -28.20
N GLU A 90 -3.56 0.85 -28.24
CA GLU A 90 -2.34 1.43 -27.66
C GLU A 90 -2.35 1.38 -26.13
N GLU A 91 -3.47 1.75 -25.49
CA GLU A 91 -3.64 1.71 -24.03
C GLU A 91 -3.60 0.26 -23.52
N TYR A 92 -4.25 -0.65 -24.22
CA TYR A 92 -4.23 -2.08 -23.89
C TYR A 92 -2.80 -2.65 -23.92
N GLU A 93 -2.04 -2.42 -25.00
CA GLU A 93 -0.66 -2.91 -25.11
C GLU A 93 0.26 -2.28 -24.06
N LEU A 94 0.03 -1.01 -23.70
CA LEU A 94 0.75 -0.33 -22.64
C LEU A 94 0.49 -0.99 -21.27
N LEU A 95 -0.78 -1.16 -20.90
CA LEU A 95 -1.18 -1.81 -19.64
C LEU A 95 -0.67 -3.26 -19.58
N LYS A 96 -0.81 -4.01 -20.65
CA LYS A 96 -0.33 -5.37 -20.73
C LYS A 96 1.18 -5.48 -20.52
N THR A 97 1.96 -4.65 -21.22
CA THR A 97 3.42 -4.61 -21.07
C THR A 97 3.81 -4.22 -19.64
N SER A 98 3.07 -3.31 -19.03
CA SER A 98 3.30 -2.89 -17.63
C SER A 98 2.99 -4.02 -16.65
N ALA A 99 1.88 -4.73 -16.82
CA ALA A 99 1.52 -5.87 -15.98
C ALA A 99 2.47 -7.07 -16.15
N GLU A 100 2.98 -7.33 -17.38
CA GLU A 100 4.02 -8.33 -17.63
C GLU A 100 5.30 -8.01 -16.84
N LYS A 101 5.72 -6.74 -16.81
CA LYS A 101 6.87 -6.31 -16.01
C LYS A 101 6.62 -6.47 -14.50
N ILE A 102 5.43 -6.14 -14.02
CA ILE A 102 5.05 -6.36 -12.62
C ILE A 102 5.13 -7.85 -12.29
N SER A 103 4.61 -8.75 -13.15
CA SER A 103 4.71 -10.20 -12.93
C SER A 103 6.16 -10.68 -12.84
N GLU A 104 7.06 -10.14 -13.67
CA GLU A 104 8.50 -10.45 -13.60
C GLU A 104 9.13 -9.94 -12.29
N ILE A 105 8.77 -8.74 -11.84
CA ILE A 105 9.21 -8.16 -10.56
C ILE A 105 8.75 -9.03 -9.40
N GLU A 106 7.48 -9.36 -9.34
CA GLU A 106 6.88 -10.20 -8.30
C GLU A 106 7.52 -11.59 -8.19
N ASN A 107 7.80 -12.22 -9.34
CA ASN A 107 8.54 -13.48 -9.35
C ASN A 107 9.93 -13.32 -8.74
N LYS A 108 10.62 -12.23 -9.03
CA LYS A 108 11.94 -11.94 -8.49
C LYS A 108 11.90 -11.63 -7.00
N LEU A 109 10.90 -10.87 -6.54
CA LEU A 109 10.67 -10.61 -5.11
C LEU A 109 10.47 -11.93 -4.37
N THR A 110 9.61 -12.80 -4.89
CA THR A 110 9.36 -14.14 -4.33
C THR A 110 10.64 -15.00 -4.26
N GLU A 111 11.48 -14.99 -5.29
CA GLU A 111 12.78 -15.70 -5.27
C GLU A 111 13.71 -15.16 -4.17
N LEU A 112 13.76 -13.83 -4.00
CA LEU A 112 14.59 -13.19 -2.97
C LEU A 112 14.08 -13.51 -1.57
N GLU A 113 12.76 -13.47 -1.35
CA GLU A 113 12.12 -13.82 -0.09
C GLU A 113 12.35 -15.28 0.33
N GLN A 114 12.28 -16.20 -0.65
CA GLN A 114 12.57 -17.62 -0.39
C GLN A 114 14.03 -17.88 -0.07
N LYS A 115 14.94 -17.16 -0.72
CA LYS A 115 16.40 -17.33 -0.53
C LYS A 115 16.92 -16.62 0.72
N TYR A 116 16.31 -15.48 1.07
CA TYR A 116 16.72 -14.62 2.17
C TYR A 116 15.49 -14.15 2.98
N PRO A 117 14.83 -15.03 3.74
CA PRO A 117 13.61 -14.68 4.47
C PRO A 117 13.74 -13.46 5.38
N GLU A 118 14.95 -13.21 5.89
CA GLU A 118 15.26 -12.07 6.76
C GLU A 118 15.15 -10.71 6.07
N ILE A 119 15.16 -10.64 4.73
CA ILE A 119 15.05 -9.35 4.04
C ILE A 119 13.63 -8.75 4.11
N VAL A 120 12.62 -9.59 4.27
CA VAL A 120 11.22 -9.13 4.40
C VAL A 120 11.07 -8.30 5.67
N GLU A 121 11.59 -8.78 6.80
CA GLU A 121 11.61 -8.05 8.06
C GLU A 121 12.45 -6.76 7.95
N GLN A 122 13.63 -6.84 7.31
CA GLN A 122 14.52 -5.69 7.14
C GLN A 122 14.02 -4.67 6.11
N SER A 123 13.22 -5.06 5.13
CA SER A 123 12.59 -4.12 4.18
C SER A 123 11.55 -3.26 4.88
N MET A 124 10.76 -3.86 5.76
CA MET A 124 9.77 -3.15 6.58
C MET A 124 10.42 -2.15 7.55
N ASP A 125 11.59 -2.50 8.13
CA ASP A 125 12.32 -1.63 9.05
C ASP A 125 13.02 -0.43 8.38
N SER A 126 13.22 -0.46 7.06
CA SER A 126 14.06 0.53 6.36
C SER A 126 13.30 1.64 5.66
N GLU A 127 11.99 1.52 5.44
CA GLU A 127 11.19 2.52 4.72
C GLU A 127 10.80 3.74 5.58
N THR A 128 11.25 3.77 6.83
CA THR A 128 10.97 4.86 7.78
C THR A 128 12.11 5.85 7.97
N SER A 129 13.04 5.96 7.03
CA SER A 129 14.09 6.99 7.07
C SER A 129 13.78 8.15 6.14
N ILE A 130 13.03 9.13 6.63
CA ILE A 130 12.90 10.46 6.01
C ILE A 130 14.17 11.27 6.35
N PRO A 131 14.92 11.83 5.37
CA PRO A 131 16.01 12.76 5.65
C PRO A 131 15.45 14.16 5.92
N GLY A 132 15.45 14.60 7.15
CA GLY A 132 15.01 15.93 7.51
C GLY A 132 15.39 16.35 8.92
N ASP A 133 16.58 16.91 8.99
CA ASP A 133 17.09 17.94 9.91
C ASP A 133 17.43 17.58 11.37
N SER A 134 18.68 17.94 11.65
CA SER A 134 19.43 17.79 12.88
C SER A 134 18.90 18.65 14.03
N ALA A 135 18.59 18.06 15.17
CA ALA A 135 18.85 18.67 16.47
C ALA A 135 18.90 17.64 17.61
N GLN A 136 20.06 17.19 17.87
CA GLN A 136 20.78 17.04 19.16
C GLN A 136 20.06 16.52 20.43
N ALA A 137 20.54 15.37 20.81
CA ALA A 137 21.01 14.91 22.13
C ALA A 137 20.02 14.24 23.09
N GLY A 138 20.30 12.97 23.32
CA GLY A 138 20.45 12.47 24.67
C GLY A 138 19.52 11.37 25.12
N SER A 139 20.07 10.22 25.04
CA SER A 139 19.94 9.01 25.85
C SER A 139 19.43 7.78 25.11
N SER A 140 20.36 6.83 25.06
CA SER A 140 20.20 5.45 24.61
C SER A 140 19.04 4.74 25.29
N GLU A 141 18.04 4.36 24.50
CA GLU A 141 17.22 3.18 24.72
C GLU A 141 16.65 2.74 23.37
N ASP A 142 16.81 1.47 23.06
CA ASP A 142 16.30 0.63 21.99
C ASP A 142 15.57 1.32 20.81
N SER A 143 16.25 1.48 19.68
CA SER A 143 15.84 2.31 18.54
C SER A 143 15.10 1.52 17.45
N SER A 144 14.26 0.55 17.82
CA SER A 144 13.45 -0.23 16.86
C SER A 144 11.93 0.03 16.95
N VAL A 145 11.48 0.89 17.87
CA VAL A 145 10.05 1.19 18.02
C VAL A 145 9.75 2.57 17.49
N GLN A 146 9.01 2.65 16.37
CA GLN A 146 8.51 3.92 15.86
C GLN A 146 7.15 4.24 16.48
N LYS A 147 6.93 5.50 16.82
CA LYS A 147 5.64 5.96 17.29
C LYS A 147 4.66 6.14 16.13
N PHE A 148 3.45 5.65 16.31
CA PHE A 148 2.36 5.96 15.40
C PHE A 148 2.05 7.47 15.49
N PRO A 149 1.84 8.17 14.36
CA PRO A 149 1.57 9.61 14.36
C PRO A 149 0.34 9.96 15.19
N ALA A 150 0.46 11.00 15.99
CA ALA A 150 -0.65 11.49 16.81
C ALA A 150 -1.76 12.07 15.93
N PHE A 151 -3.02 11.82 16.30
CA PHE A 151 -4.18 12.41 15.65
C PHE A 151 -5.28 12.78 16.66
N GLU A 152 -6.01 13.82 16.31
CA GLU A 152 -7.35 14.11 16.82
C GLU A 152 -8.31 13.99 15.62
N GLY A 153 -9.32 13.15 15.75
CA GLY A 153 -10.25 12.85 14.68
C GLY A 153 -11.62 12.49 15.22
N LYS A 154 -12.37 11.79 14.43
CA LYS A 154 -13.70 11.29 14.79
C LYS A 154 -13.88 9.85 14.31
N ASP A 155 -14.81 9.13 14.93
CA ASP A 155 -15.31 7.90 14.34
C ASP A 155 -16.36 8.23 13.24
N LEU A 156 -16.80 7.20 12.52
CA LEU A 156 -17.77 7.39 11.42
C LEU A 156 -19.14 7.90 11.93
N ASP A 157 -19.42 7.82 13.23
CA ASP A 157 -20.64 8.37 13.84
C ASP A 157 -20.46 9.82 14.33
N GLY A 158 -19.25 10.39 14.15
CA GLY A 158 -18.93 11.77 14.51
C GLY A 158 -18.46 11.96 15.95
N ASN A 159 -18.26 10.88 16.72
CA ASN A 159 -17.73 10.98 18.08
C ASN A 159 -16.21 11.29 18.04
N PRO A 160 -15.73 12.19 18.88
CA PRO A 160 -14.30 12.54 18.89
C PRO A 160 -13.42 11.37 19.33
N VAL A 161 -12.29 11.20 18.65
CA VAL A 161 -11.28 10.18 18.93
C VAL A 161 -9.91 10.85 18.97
N LYS A 162 -9.14 10.55 20.03
CA LYS A 162 -7.75 10.99 20.17
C LYS A 162 -6.84 9.78 20.24
N SER A 163 -5.77 9.79 19.47
CA SER A 163 -4.81 8.68 19.42
C SER A 163 -4.23 8.32 20.79
N ASP A 164 -3.83 9.33 21.58
CA ASP A 164 -3.23 9.12 22.90
C ASP A 164 -4.19 8.39 23.86
N GLU A 165 -5.48 8.78 23.85
CA GLU A 165 -6.50 8.13 24.66
C GLU A 165 -6.83 6.73 24.12
N LEU A 166 -6.83 6.57 22.80
CA LEU A 166 -7.11 5.31 22.13
C LEU A 166 -6.02 4.27 22.45
N PHE A 167 -4.76 4.63 22.29
CA PHE A 167 -3.64 3.70 22.51
C PHE A 167 -3.41 3.41 23.99
N SER A 168 -3.41 4.43 24.85
CA SER A 168 -3.12 4.25 26.29
C SER A 168 -4.12 3.38 27.02
N ARG A 169 -5.39 3.33 26.59
CA ARG A 169 -6.42 2.50 27.22
C ARG A 169 -6.36 1.01 26.81
N ASN A 170 -5.71 0.68 25.69
CA ASN A 170 -5.61 -0.68 25.17
C ASN A 170 -4.22 -1.26 25.45
N ALA A 171 -4.15 -2.56 25.72
CA ALA A 171 -2.86 -3.25 25.82
C ALA A 171 -2.13 -3.26 24.48
N VAL A 172 -2.91 -3.38 23.40
CA VAL A 172 -2.48 -3.31 22.01
C VAL A 172 -3.65 -2.77 21.19
N THR A 173 -3.34 -1.95 20.18
CA THR A 173 -4.31 -1.49 19.18
C THR A 173 -3.83 -1.91 17.80
N VAL A 174 -4.63 -2.66 17.09
CA VAL A 174 -4.41 -2.98 15.68
C VAL A 174 -5.04 -1.87 14.83
N VAL A 175 -4.30 -1.27 13.92
CA VAL A 175 -4.76 -0.20 13.03
C VAL A 175 -4.71 -0.72 11.60
N ASN A 176 -5.88 -0.93 11.00
CA ASN A 176 -6.01 -1.41 9.62
C ASN A 176 -6.39 -0.25 8.69
N PHE A 177 -5.60 -0.04 7.66
CA PHE A 177 -5.84 0.93 6.60
C PHE A 177 -6.49 0.25 5.40
N TRP A 178 -7.60 0.82 4.92
CA TRP A 178 -8.40 0.26 3.86
C TRP A 178 -9.13 1.34 3.06
N PHE A 179 -9.80 0.98 1.97
CA PHE A 179 -10.76 1.85 1.27
C PHE A 179 -11.90 1.03 0.63
N THR A 180 -13.02 1.67 0.36
CA THR A 180 -14.28 1.01 0.01
C THR A 180 -14.25 0.21 -1.28
N THR A 181 -13.41 0.59 -2.25
CA THR A 181 -13.25 -0.10 -3.54
C THR A 181 -12.07 -1.10 -3.56
N CYS A 182 -11.35 -1.26 -2.45
CA CYS A 182 -10.29 -2.24 -2.29
C CYS A 182 -10.87 -3.64 -2.02
N SER A 183 -10.96 -4.47 -3.03
CA SER A 183 -11.56 -5.81 -2.94
C SER A 183 -10.92 -6.69 -1.85
N PRO A 184 -9.57 -6.84 -1.77
CA PRO A 184 -8.93 -7.61 -0.71
C PRO A 184 -9.21 -7.01 0.68
N CYS A 185 -9.18 -5.67 0.83
CA CYS A 185 -9.50 -5.02 2.10
C CYS A 185 -10.93 -5.34 2.56
N VAL A 186 -11.90 -5.20 1.64
CA VAL A 186 -13.31 -5.49 1.92
C VAL A 186 -13.52 -6.99 2.20
N GLY A 187 -12.68 -7.84 1.60
CA GLY A 187 -12.68 -9.29 1.83
C GLY A 187 -12.40 -9.65 3.30
N GLU A 188 -11.43 -8.99 3.94
CA GLU A 188 -10.97 -9.31 5.30
C GLU A 188 -11.75 -8.64 6.43
N LEU A 189 -12.68 -7.69 6.15
CA LEU A 189 -13.39 -6.93 7.19
C LEU A 189 -14.12 -7.81 8.22
N GLY A 190 -14.68 -8.94 7.78
CA GLY A 190 -15.33 -9.89 8.68
C GLY A 190 -14.34 -10.60 9.62
N ASP A 191 -13.18 -10.96 9.12
CA ASP A 191 -12.12 -11.60 9.90
C ASP A 191 -11.48 -10.59 10.87
N LEU A 192 -11.31 -9.35 10.45
CA LEU A 192 -10.88 -8.25 11.33
C LEU A 192 -11.88 -7.97 12.45
N ASP A 193 -13.18 -8.09 12.20
CA ASP A 193 -14.20 -7.96 13.26
C ASP A 193 -14.12 -9.11 14.27
N ALA A 194 -13.85 -10.33 13.81
CA ALA A 194 -13.61 -11.47 14.68
C ALA A 194 -12.34 -11.27 15.53
N LEU A 195 -11.26 -10.78 14.91
CA LEU A 195 -10.03 -10.42 15.62
C LEU A 195 -10.27 -9.33 16.66
N ASN A 196 -11.04 -8.28 16.33
CA ASN A 196 -11.39 -7.22 17.28
C ASN A 196 -12.09 -7.77 18.52
N LYS A 197 -13.03 -8.71 18.34
CA LYS A 197 -13.73 -9.37 19.45
C LYS A 197 -12.78 -10.19 20.34
N GLU A 198 -11.82 -10.87 19.73
CA GLU A 198 -10.77 -11.58 20.49
C GLU A 198 -9.87 -10.61 21.27
N LEU A 199 -9.41 -9.55 20.64
CA LEU A 199 -8.58 -8.51 21.25
C LEU A 199 -9.28 -7.84 22.41
N ALA A 200 -10.56 -7.52 22.28
CA ALA A 200 -11.36 -6.91 23.33
C ALA A 200 -11.39 -7.79 24.60
N GLY A 201 -11.48 -9.11 24.45
CA GLY A 201 -11.38 -10.07 25.56
C GLY A 201 -10.02 -10.11 26.26
N LYS A 202 -8.98 -9.56 25.63
CA LYS A 202 -7.59 -9.49 26.11
C LYS A 202 -7.15 -8.07 26.46
N GLY A 203 -8.06 -7.09 26.41
CA GLY A 203 -7.79 -5.69 26.71
C GLY A 203 -7.13 -4.94 25.56
N GLY A 204 -7.22 -5.43 24.34
CA GLY A 204 -6.82 -4.76 23.10
C GLY A 204 -8.02 -4.30 22.27
N ALA A 205 -7.74 -3.65 21.15
CA ALA A 205 -8.75 -3.20 20.20
C ALA A 205 -8.22 -3.26 18.77
N LEU A 206 -9.13 -3.26 17.81
CA LEU A 206 -8.83 -3.02 16.39
C LEU A 206 -9.62 -1.79 15.94
N ILE A 207 -8.97 -0.91 15.19
CA ILE A 207 -9.61 0.20 14.50
C ILE A 207 -9.32 0.13 13.00
N GLY A 208 -10.26 0.65 12.21
CA GLY A 208 -10.07 0.88 10.78
C GLY A 208 -9.84 2.35 10.48
N VAL A 209 -9.04 2.62 9.46
CA VAL A 209 -8.92 3.94 8.83
C VAL A 209 -9.23 3.76 7.36
N ASN A 210 -10.43 4.22 6.95
CA ASN A 210 -10.75 4.25 5.52
C ASN A 210 -10.17 5.53 4.92
N THR A 211 -9.26 5.39 3.95
CA THR A 211 -8.55 6.54 3.39
C THR A 211 -9.43 7.51 2.62
N PHE A 212 -10.58 7.07 2.11
CA PHE A 212 -11.54 7.95 1.44
C PHE A 212 -12.35 8.81 2.42
N THR A 213 -12.42 8.41 3.69
CA THR A 213 -13.16 9.16 4.72
C THR A 213 -12.34 10.27 5.38
N LEU A 214 -11.05 10.43 5.01
CA LEU A 214 -10.22 11.51 5.53
C LEU A 214 -10.89 12.87 5.29
N ASP A 215 -10.61 13.85 6.13
CA ASP A 215 -11.24 15.19 6.13
C ASP A 215 -12.76 15.17 6.38
N GLY A 216 -13.35 13.99 6.63
CA GLY A 216 -14.76 13.85 6.97
C GLY A 216 -15.69 13.93 5.75
N ASP A 217 -15.28 13.42 4.60
CA ASP A 217 -16.15 13.32 3.42
C ASP A 217 -17.42 12.51 3.74
N GLU A 218 -18.56 13.18 3.73
CA GLU A 218 -19.84 12.59 4.13
C GLU A 218 -20.29 11.46 3.20
N ALA A 219 -20.01 11.55 1.91
CA ALA A 219 -20.36 10.54 0.93
C ALA A 219 -19.53 9.28 1.14
N ALA A 220 -18.21 9.42 1.30
CA ALA A 220 -17.29 8.33 1.58
C ALA A 220 -17.59 7.68 2.95
N ILE A 221 -17.94 8.46 3.97
CA ILE A 221 -18.37 7.94 5.29
C ILE A 221 -19.63 7.10 5.16
N SER A 222 -20.64 7.56 4.38
CA SER A 222 -21.85 6.79 4.14
C SER A 222 -21.56 5.47 3.44
N GLU A 223 -20.71 5.50 2.42
CA GLU A 223 -20.33 4.31 1.67
C GLU A 223 -19.52 3.31 2.53
N ALA A 224 -18.57 3.81 3.32
CA ALA A 224 -17.81 2.99 4.24
C ALA A 224 -18.71 2.27 5.26
N LYS A 225 -19.70 2.98 5.83
CA LYS A 225 -20.70 2.39 6.73
C LYS A 225 -21.50 1.28 6.06
N ASP A 226 -21.93 1.49 4.82
CA ASP A 226 -22.68 0.49 4.07
C ASP A 226 -21.87 -0.77 3.80
N VAL A 227 -20.59 -0.62 3.45
CA VAL A 227 -19.65 -1.74 3.23
C VAL A 227 -19.41 -2.49 4.54
N LEU A 228 -19.11 -1.80 5.64
CA LEU A 228 -18.93 -2.39 6.96
C LEU A 228 -20.17 -3.18 7.42
N ALA A 229 -21.35 -2.59 7.25
CA ALA A 229 -22.62 -3.25 7.59
C ALA A 229 -22.87 -4.51 6.76
N LYS A 230 -22.61 -4.47 5.43
CA LYS A 230 -22.74 -5.63 4.54
C LYS A 230 -21.78 -6.76 4.92
N LYS A 231 -20.60 -6.44 5.45
CA LYS A 231 -19.59 -7.42 5.89
C LYS A 231 -19.76 -7.84 7.35
N GLY A 232 -20.70 -7.25 8.07
CA GLY A 232 -20.94 -7.53 9.50
C GLY A 232 -19.81 -7.03 10.41
N ALA A 233 -19.01 -6.10 9.93
CA ALA A 233 -17.92 -5.49 10.67
C ALA A 233 -18.43 -4.39 11.59
N THR A 234 -18.14 -4.49 12.88
CA THR A 234 -18.66 -3.59 13.93
C THR A 234 -17.56 -2.86 14.69
N TYR A 235 -16.29 -3.12 14.38
CA TYR A 235 -15.17 -2.43 15.01
C TYR A 235 -15.10 -0.97 14.60
N GLN A 236 -14.53 -0.15 15.48
CA GLN A 236 -14.46 1.30 15.30
C GLN A 236 -13.63 1.65 14.07
N ASN A 237 -14.20 2.47 13.20
CA ASN A 237 -13.45 3.12 12.11
C ASN A 237 -13.34 4.61 12.42
N VAL A 238 -12.17 5.20 12.15
CA VAL A 238 -11.85 6.58 12.47
C VAL A 238 -11.36 7.33 11.24
N TYR A 239 -11.54 8.64 11.24
CA TYR A 239 -10.95 9.54 10.25
C TYR A 239 -10.37 10.78 10.95
N PHE A 240 -9.45 11.44 10.28
CA PHE A 240 -8.74 12.62 10.74
C PHE A 240 -8.35 13.49 9.53
N ASP A 241 -7.77 14.66 9.77
CA ASP A 241 -7.38 15.61 8.73
C ASP A 241 -6.19 15.05 7.92
N SER A 242 -6.30 15.12 6.59
CA SER A 242 -5.30 14.59 5.65
C SER A 242 -3.99 15.37 5.68
N ASP A 243 -4.01 16.65 6.09
CA ASP A 243 -2.84 17.52 6.21
C ASP A 243 -2.13 17.40 7.57
N GLY A 244 -2.71 16.67 8.55
CA GLY A 244 -2.12 16.33 9.83
C GLY A 244 -0.95 15.33 9.72
N GLU A 245 -0.29 15.04 10.83
CA GLU A 245 0.81 14.05 10.87
C GLU A 245 0.32 12.65 10.46
N ALA A 246 -0.80 12.21 11.01
CA ALA A 246 -1.38 10.91 10.66
C ALA A 246 -1.93 10.89 9.23
N GLY A 247 -2.45 12.00 8.70
CA GLY A 247 -2.88 12.11 7.31
C GLY A 247 -1.71 11.97 6.34
N LYS A 248 -0.61 12.66 6.60
CA LYS A 248 0.63 12.52 5.81
C LYS A 248 1.23 11.12 5.90
N PHE A 249 1.17 10.50 7.07
CA PHE A 249 1.56 9.10 7.23
C PHE A 249 0.68 8.19 6.36
N THR A 250 -0.63 8.38 6.38
CA THR A 250 -1.59 7.62 5.57
C THR A 250 -1.33 7.80 4.07
N ALA A 251 -0.98 9.02 3.63
CA ALA A 251 -0.64 9.31 2.24
C ALA A 251 0.63 8.58 1.74
N ASN A 252 1.48 8.12 2.64
CA ASN A 252 2.68 7.34 2.31
C ASN A 252 2.43 5.81 2.32
N ILE A 253 1.20 5.38 2.61
CA ILE A 253 0.83 3.96 2.50
C ILE A 253 0.50 3.68 1.03
N PHE A 254 1.33 2.91 0.36
CA PHE A 254 1.24 2.62 -1.07
C PHE A 254 0.59 1.26 -1.39
N ALA A 255 0.39 0.40 -0.39
CA ALA A 255 -0.26 -0.90 -0.57
C ALA A 255 -1.45 -1.06 0.40
N TYR A 256 -2.52 -1.69 -0.05
CA TYR A 256 -3.71 -1.93 0.76
C TYR A 256 -4.20 -3.38 0.58
N PRO A 257 -4.69 -4.02 1.68
CA PRO A 257 -4.74 -3.49 3.04
C PRO A 257 -3.35 -3.40 3.70
N THR A 258 -3.15 -2.43 4.60
CA THR A 258 -1.97 -2.34 5.47
C THR A 258 -2.40 -2.30 6.92
N THR A 259 -1.70 -3.05 7.77
CA THR A 259 -2.06 -3.18 9.18
C THR A 259 -0.84 -2.95 10.07
N TYR A 260 -1.01 -2.07 11.06
CA TYR A 260 -0.02 -1.78 12.11
C TYR A 260 -0.47 -2.31 13.45
N VAL A 261 0.48 -2.69 14.29
CA VAL A 261 0.24 -3.05 15.68
C VAL A 261 0.90 -2.00 16.57
N VAL A 262 0.08 -1.34 17.37
CA VAL A 262 0.49 -0.17 18.18
C VAL A 262 0.33 -0.53 19.65
N ASP A 263 1.35 -0.28 20.45
CA ASP A 263 1.31 -0.47 21.89
C ASP A 263 0.70 0.73 22.63
N ARG A 264 0.73 0.71 23.98
CA ARG A 264 0.15 1.78 24.82
C ARG A 264 0.85 3.13 24.71
N SER A 265 2.07 3.14 24.22
CA SER A 265 2.86 4.37 24.08
C SER A 265 2.67 5.04 22.72
N GLY A 266 1.96 4.38 21.79
CA GLY A 266 1.65 4.87 20.45
C GLY A 266 2.73 4.60 19.44
#